data_ff5ac784c7c887c7425165d33a090a06
#
_entry.id   ff5ac784c7c887c7425165d33a090a06
#
_cell.length_a   1.000
_cell.length_b   1.000
_cell.length_c   1.000
_cell.angle_alpha   90.00
_cell.angle_beta   90.00
_cell.angle_gamma   90.00
#
_symmetry.space_group_name_H-M   'P 1'
#
loop_
_entity.id
_entity.type
_entity.pdbx_description
1 polymer ?
#
loop_
_entity_poly.entity_id
_entity_poly.type
_entity_poly.pdbx_seq_one_letter_code
_entity_poly.pdbx_strand_id
1 'polypeptide(L)'
;VKSQPLLSGEVEAVFVKGAPGLEAVNIAGARIIVEIEQHSDRLRHANNGTPRPLTVDTALLTRRPDLVAKALGAAVSAGEWALAHPDQARAYIAREVRAAEHWVAPAYPRGSHTQLTIGLDPQHIAALDNFKAFLVKHGFLSQDFDLSAWIDASVFDRLTHERVVPGVDQPIGKSSPTPA
;
A
#
# COMPACT_ATOMS: atom_id res chain seq x y z
N VAL A 1 -0.57 -2.39 -20.65
CA VAL A 1 0.20 -3.14 -19.62
C VAL A 1 1.62 -2.59 -19.64
N LYS A 2 2.22 -2.31 -18.45
CA LYS A 2 3.56 -1.67 -18.33
C LYS A 2 4.71 -2.51 -18.94
N SER A 3 4.48 -3.77 -19.19
CA SER A 3 5.43 -4.72 -19.79
C SER A 3 5.38 -4.77 -21.33
N GLN A 4 4.39 -4.15 -21.97
CA GLN A 4 4.25 -4.19 -23.41
C GLN A 4 5.49 -3.64 -24.17
N PRO A 5 6.10 -2.52 -23.75
CA PRO A 5 7.33 -2.01 -24.39
C PRO A 5 8.51 -2.99 -24.32
N LEU A 6 8.63 -3.78 -23.23
CA LEU A 6 9.66 -4.82 -23.13
C LEU A 6 9.39 -5.99 -24.09
N LEU A 7 8.11 -6.39 -24.21
CA LEU A 7 7.69 -7.48 -25.11
C LEU A 7 7.88 -7.11 -26.59
N SER A 8 7.67 -5.84 -26.93
CA SER A 8 7.85 -5.32 -28.29
C SER A 8 9.31 -5.00 -28.66
N GLY A 9 10.24 -5.07 -27.68
CA GLY A 9 11.63 -4.67 -27.89
C GLY A 9 11.85 -3.16 -27.96
N GLU A 10 10.86 -2.36 -27.58
CA GLU A 10 10.95 -0.89 -27.54
C GLU A 10 11.87 -0.41 -26.41
N VAL A 11 11.93 -1.18 -25.32
CA VAL A 11 12.84 -0.93 -24.17
C VAL A 11 13.59 -2.20 -23.81
N GLU A 12 14.83 -2.06 -23.36
CA GLU A 12 15.71 -3.17 -22.93
C GLU A 12 15.47 -3.59 -21.48
N ALA A 13 14.92 -2.69 -20.68
CA ALA A 13 14.60 -2.93 -19.26
C ALA A 13 13.35 -2.15 -18.84
N VAL A 14 12.63 -2.68 -17.85
CA VAL A 14 11.42 -2.08 -17.31
C VAL A 14 11.33 -2.32 -15.81
N PHE A 15 10.83 -1.33 -15.08
CA PHE A 15 10.45 -1.49 -13.69
C PHE A 15 9.03 -2.05 -13.59
N VAL A 16 8.92 -3.23 -13.01
CA VAL A 16 7.63 -3.90 -12.78
C VAL A 16 7.48 -4.26 -11.31
N LYS A 17 6.27 -4.48 -10.85
CA LYS A 17 5.98 -4.87 -9.47
C LYS A 17 4.72 -5.71 -9.35
N GLY A 18 4.67 -6.49 -8.26
CA GLY A 18 3.52 -7.32 -7.92
C GLY A 18 3.26 -8.43 -8.94
N ALA A 19 2.08 -9.06 -8.84
CA ALA A 19 1.69 -10.18 -9.69
C ALA A 19 1.75 -9.89 -11.20
N PRO A 20 1.27 -8.73 -11.69
CA PRO A 20 1.42 -8.39 -13.11
C PRO A 20 2.87 -8.25 -13.57
N GLY A 21 3.77 -7.90 -12.65
CA GLY A 21 5.20 -7.83 -12.94
C GLY A 21 5.81 -9.21 -13.12
N LEU A 22 5.54 -10.14 -12.23
CA LEU A 22 6.00 -11.53 -12.33
C LEU A 22 5.45 -12.23 -13.57
N GLU A 23 4.17 -12.03 -13.87
CA GLU A 23 3.54 -12.53 -15.09
C GLU A 23 4.28 -12.03 -16.34
N ALA A 24 4.57 -10.74 -16.40
CA ALA A 24 5.29 -10.13 -17.52
C ALA A 24 6.71 -10.69 -17.69
N VAL A 25 7.45 -10.86 -16.60
CA VAL A 25 8.79 -11.48 -16.63
C VAL A 25 8.74 -12.90 -17.23
N ASN A 26 7.75 -13.70 -16.81
CA ASN A 26 7.61 -15.07 -17.29
C ASN A 26 7.19 -15.14 -18.77
N ILE A 27 6.22 -14.32 -19.19
CA ILE A 27 5.74 -14.28 -20.58
C ILE A 27 6.85 -13.78 -21.53
N ALA A 28 7.61 -12.76 -21.11
CA ALA A 28 8.66 -12.17 -21.94
C ALA A 28 9.96 -12.99 -21.97
N GLY A 29 10.09 -14.02 -21.15
CA GLY A 29 11.37 -14.70 -20.95
C GLY A 29 12.46 -13.76 -20.41
N ALA A 30 12.05 -12.66 -19.78
CA ALA A 30 12.94 -11.66 -19.24
C ALA A 30 13.60 -12.14 -17.94
N ARG A 31 14.77 -11.60 -17.62
CA ARG A 31 15.45 -11.88 -16.36
C ARG A 31 15.30 -10.72 -15.39
N ILE A 32 15.22 -11.02 -14.11
CA ILE A 32 15.25 -10.01 -13.05
C ILE A 32 16.73 -9.58 -12.87
N ILE A 33 17.01 -8.29 -13.01
CA ILE A 33 18.34 -7.72 -12.83
C ILE A 33 18.53 -7.22 -11.39
N VAL A 34 17.47 -6.68 -10.78
CA VAL A 34 17.48 -6.15 -9.42
C VAL A 34 16.12 -6.39 -8.77
N GLU A 35 16.13 -6.86 -7.55
CA GLU A 35 14.95 -6.90 -6.66
C GLU A 35 15.15 -5.91 -5.51
N ILE A 36 14.38 -4.83 -5.52
CA ILE A 36 14.53 -3.74 -4.54
C ILE A 36 14.12 -4.22 -3.14
N GLU A 37 13.09 -5.05 -3.03
CA GLU A 37 12.57 -5.54 -1.75
C GLU A 37 13.52 -6.49 -1.01
N GLN A 38 14.45 -7.12 -1.72
CA GLN A 38 15.48 -7.99 -1.13
C GLN A 38 16.72 -7.21 -0.66
N HIS A 39 16.76 -5.90 -0.90
CA HIS A 39 17.90 -5.11 -0.47
C HIS A 39 17.94 -5.00 1.06
N SER A 40 19.12 -5.21 1.65
CA SER A 40 19.31 -5.16 3.12
C SER A 40 19.10 -3.77 3.71
N ASP A 41 19.34 -2.72 2.92
CA ASP A 41 19.11 -1.34 3.33
C ASP A 41 17.63 -0.98 3.14
N ARG A 42 16.90 -0.90 4.26
CA ARG A 42 15.46 -0.58 4.27
C ARG A 42 15.13 0.82 3.76
N LEU A 43 16.07 1.77 3.81
CA LEU A 43 15.85 3.09 3.23
C LEU A 43 15.70 3.04 1.71
N ARG A 44 16.24 2.02 1.06
CA ARG A 44 16.10 1.79 -0.39
C ARG A 44 14.79 1.13 -0.77
N HIS A 45 14.00 0.65 0.21
CA HIS A 45 12.68 0.10 -0.07
C HIS A 45 11.68 1.18 -0.47
N ALA A 46 11.94 2.45 -0.15
CA ALA A 46 11.10 3.54 -0.63
C ALA A 46 11.29 3.78 -2.13
N ASN A 47 10.20 3.81 -2.85
CA ASN A 47 10.15 4.06 -4.28
C ASN A 47 8.81 4.69 -4.65
N ASN A 48 8.58 4.98 -5.93
CA ASN A 48 7.34 5.62 -6.40
C ASN A 48 6.04 4.84 -6.09
N GLY A 49 6.10 3.80 -5.33
CA GLY A 49 4.93 2.99 -4.98
C GLY A 49 4.99 2.36 -3.59
N THR A 50 6.08 2.55 -2.84
CA THR A 50 6.26 1.97 -1.51
C THR A 50 7.19 2.86 -0.67
N PRO A 51 6.85 3.23 0.56
CA PRO A 51 5.52 3.08 1.18
C PRO A 51 4.46 3.87 0.41
N ARG A 52 3.18 3.49 0.58
CA ARG A 52 2.06 4.20 -0.03
C ARG A 52 1.40 5.09 1.00
N PRO A 53 1.65 6.39 1.02
CA PRO A 53 0.93 7.28 1.92
C PRO A 53 -0.55 7.33 1.53
N LEU A 54 -1.43 7.28 2.52
CA LEU A 54 -2.83 7.64 2.37
C LEU A 54 -2.91 9.17 2.42
N THR A 55 -3.22 9.79 1.31
CA THR A 55 -3.31 11.25 1.21
C THR A 55 -4.76 11.71 1.23
N VAL A 56 -5.00 12.84 1.85
CA VAL A 56 -6.32 13.48 1.94
C VAL A 56 -6.17 14.98 1.73
N ASP A 57 -7.18 15.59 1.11
CA ASP A 57 -7.27 17.04 0.99
C ASP A 57 -7.41 17.69 2.36
N THR A 58 -6.61 18.70 2.65
CA THR A 58 -6.60 19.41 3.95
C THR A 58 -7.97 20.03 4.28
N ALA A 59 -8.68 20.56 3.28
CA ALA A 59 -10.00 21.13 3.51
C ALA A 59 -11.03 20.03 3.85
N LEU A 60 -10.90 18.82 3.29
CA LEU A 60 -11.72 17.68 3.67
C LEU A 60 -11.41 17.23 5.10
N LEU A 61 -10.12 17.11 5.44
CA LEU A 61 -9.68 16.75 6.79
C LEU A 61 -10.24 17.72 7.85
N THR A 62 -10.22 19.03 7.57
CA THR A 62 -10.73 20.06 8.47
C THR A 62 -12.25 20.04 8.60
N ARG A 63 -12.97 19.90 7.47
CA ARG A 63 -14.45 20.00 7.46
C ARG A 63 -15.14 18.70 7.83
N ARG A 64 -14.55 17.57 7.51
CA ARG A 64 -15.14 16.24 7.69
C ARG A 64 -14.12 15.21 8.22
N PRO A 65 -13.50 15.49 9.38
CA PRO A 65 -12.57 14.52 10.00
C PRO A 65 -13.25 13.19 10.31
N ASP A 66 -14.56 13.19 10.54
CA ASP A 66 -15.37 11.98 10.72
C ASP A 66 -15.35 11.06 9.49
N LEU A 67 -15.43 11.64 8.31
CA LEU A 67 -15.40 10.89 7.06
C LEU A 67 -14.00 10.31 6.79
N VAL A 68 -12.96 11.09 7.06
CA VAL A 68 -11.57 10.64 6.94
C VAL A 68 -11.31 9.49 7.93
N ALA A 69 -11.78 9.61 9.18
CA ALA A 69 -11.66 8.55 10.18
C ALA A 69 -12.37 7.25 9.76
N LYS A 70 -13.57 7.35 9.20
CA LYS A 70 -14.30 6.17 8.67
C LYS A 70 -13.54 5.50 7.53
N ALA A 71 -13.01 6.27 6.58
CA ALA A 71 -12.24 5.73 5.45
C ALA A 71 -10.94 5.07 5.93
N LEU A 72 -10.21 5.72 6.83
CA LEU A 72 -8.98 5.17 7.40
C LEU A 72 -9.27 3.93 8.24
N GLY A 73 -10.32 3.96 9.08
CA GLY A 73 -10.74 2.81 9.88
C GLY A 73 -11.12 1.59 9.01
N ALA A 74 -11.82 1.81 7.90
CA ALA A 74 -12.12 0.74 6.95
C ALA A 74 -10.85 0.16 6.32
N ALA A 75 -9.88 0.99 5.96
CA ALA A 75 -8.61 0.54 5.40
C ALA A 75 -7.79 -0.27 6.42
N VAL A 76 -7.72 0.19 7.67
CA VAL A 76 -7.05 -0.55 8.78
C VAL A 76 -7.73 -1.89 9.01
N SER A 77 -9.05 -1.92 9.10
CA SER A 77 -9.81 -3.17 9.28
C SER A 77 -9.64 -4.14 8.11
N ALA A 78 -9.54 -3.64 6.89
CA ALA A 78 -9.26 -4.47 5.72
C ALA A 78 -7.87 -5.09 5.78
N GLY A 79 -6.86 -4.35 6.25
CA GLY A 79 -5.52 -4.87 6.50
C GLY A 79 -5.51 -5.98 7.55
N GLU A 80 -6.15 -5.76 8.68
CA GLU A 80 -6.30 -6.75 9.76
C GLU A 80 -7.03 -8.03 9.27
N TRP A 81 -8.10 -7.83 8.51
CA TRP A 81 -8.83 -8.95 7.90
C TRP A 81 -7.94 -9.74 6.94
N ALA A 82 -7.16 -9.07 6.11
CA ALA A 82 -6.25 -9.73 5.16
C ALA A 82 -5.16 -10.54 5.87
N LEU A 83 -4.67 -10.07 7.02
CA LEU A 83 -3.75 -10.81 7.88
C LEU A 83 -4.37 -12.10 8.42
N ALA A 84 -5.64 -12.04 8.82
CA ALA A 84 -6.38 -13.19 9.35
C ALA A 84 -6.82 -14.17 8.24
N HIS A 85 -6.97 -13.71 6.99
CA HIS A 85 -7.52 -14.46 5.87
C HIS A 85 -6.62 -14.39 4.62
N PRO A 86 -5.36 -14.86 4.70
CA PRO A 86 -4.37 -14.63 3.64
C PRO A 86 -4.75 -15.23 2.28
N ASP A 87 -5.41 -16.38 2.26
CA ASP A 87 -5.81 -17.03 1.00
C ASP A 87 -6.94 -16.25 0.30
N GLN A 88 -7.93 -15.81 1.06
CA GLN A 88 -9.01 -14.98 0.52
C GLN A 88 -8.48 -13.61 0.08
N ALA A 89 -7.56 -13.02 0.85
CA ALA A 89 -6.92 -11.76 0.47
C ALA A 89 -6.19 -11.88 -0.86
N ARG A 90 -5.48 -13.00 -1.12
CA ARG A 90 -4.84 -13.25 -2.42
C ARG A 90 -5.83 -13.33 -3.57
N ALA A 91 -6.95 -14.01 -3.37
CA ALA A 91 -8.00 -14.09 -4.40
C ALA A 91 -8.59 -12.69 -4.71
N TYR A 92 -8.81 -11.86 -3.70
CA TYR A 92 -9.23 -10.47 -3.89
C TYR A 92 -8.17 -9.64 -4.63
N ILE A 93 -6.89 -9.77 -4.24
CA ILE A 93 -5.79 -9.08 -4.91
C ILE A 93 -5.72 -9.50 -6.38
N ALA A 94 -5.79 -10.80 -6.69
CA ALA A 94 -5.76 -11.31 -8.07
C ALA A 94 -6.83 -10.65 -8.95
N ARG A 95 -8.05 -10.57 -8.44
CA ARG A 95 -9.17 -9.94 -9.11
C ARG A 95 -8.96 -8.44 -9.33
N GLU A 96 -8.47 -7.74 -8.31
CA GLU A 96 -8.25 -6.29 -8.36
C GLU A 96 -7.12 -5.92 -9.32
N VAL A 97 -5.99 -6.64 -9.27
CA VAL A 97 -4.84 -6.38 -10.15
C VAL A 97 -4.98 -7.02 -11.54
N ARG A 98 -6.04 -7.79 -11.76
CA ARG A 98 -6.32 -8.53 -13.02
C ARG A 98 -5.18 -9.46 -13.43
N ALA A 99 -4.61 -10.17 -12.46
CA ALA A 99 -3.59 -11.19 -12.68
C ALA A 99 -4.13 -12.58 -12.28
N ALA A 100 -3.60 -13.63 -12.85
CA ALA A 100 -3.94 -14.97 -12.43
C ALA A 100 -3.46 -15.23 -10.99
N GLU A 101 -4.26 -15.94 -10.18
CA GLU A 101 -4.01 -16.13 -8.75
C GLU A 101 -2.65 -16.77 -8.46
N HIS A 102 -2.19 -17.68 -9.34
CA HIS A 102 -0.89 -18.33 -9.20
C HIS A 102 0.31 -17.35 -9.28
N TRP A 103 0.13 -16.17 -9.88
CA TRP A 103 1.14 -15.09 -9.85
C TRP A 103 1.07 -14.25 -8.58
N VAL A 104 -0.09 -14.21 -7.92
CA VAL A 104 -0.26 -13.42 -6.68
C VAL A 104 0.50 -14.07 -5.52
N ALA A 105 0.44 -15.39 -5.40
CA ALA A 105 1.12 -16.10 -4.31
C ALA A 105 2.64 -15.83 -4.25
N PRO A 106 3.41 -15.92 -5.35
CA PRO A 106 4.83 -15.59 -5.34
C PRO A 106 5.11 -14.08 -5.26
N ALA A 107 4.21 -13.23 -5.80
CA ALA A 107 4.35 -11.78 -5.70
C ALA A 107 4.07 -11.23 -4.30
N TYR A 108 3.28 -11.97 -3.52
CA TYR A 108 2.93 -11.62 -2.14
C TYR A 108 3.15 -12.86 -1.25
N PRO A 109 4.41 -13.25 -1.00
CA PRO A 109 4.73 -14.44 -0.23
C PRO A 109 4.17 -14.35 1.20
N ARG A 110 4.02 -15.52 1.84
CA ARG A 110 3.59 -15.56 3.24
C ARG A 110 4.54 -14.74 4.09
N GLY A 111 4.03 -13.75 4.79
CA GLY A 111 4.82 -12.78 5.57
C GLY A 111 4.86 -11.38 4.95
N SER A 112 4.68 -11.21 3.65
CA SER A 112 4.53 -9.89 3.03
C SER A 112 3.17 -9.24 3.33
N HIS A 113 2.21 -10.00 3.85
CA HIS A 113 0.96 -9.46 4.37
C HIS A 113 1.17 -8.55 5.59
N THR A 114 2.30 -8.64 6.28
CA THR A 114 2.70 -7.64 7.27
C THR A 114 2.88 -6.24 6.64
N GLN A 115 3.05 -6.17 5.33
CA GLN A 115 3.10 -4.92 4.57
C GLN A 115 1.71 -4.33 4.30
N LEU A 116 0.65 -5.04 4.63
CA LEU A 116 -0.73 -4.53 4.55
C LEU A 116 -1.14 -3.78 5.83
N THR A 117 -0.26 -3.71 6.82
CA THR A 117 -0.50 -2.90 8.02
C THR A 117 -0.44 -1.41 7.67
N ILE A 118 -1.40 -0.67 8.21
CA ILE A 118 -1.46 0.79 8.09
C ILE A 118 -0.99 1.39 9.40
N GLY A 119 -0.03 2.30 9.33
CA GLY A 119 0.54 2.93 10.50
C GLY A 119 1.56 4.00 10.16
N LEU A 120 2.10 4.60 11.19
CA LEU A 120 3.14 5.64 11.14
C LEU A 120 4.48 5.07 11.64
N ASP A 121 4.91 3.95 11.06
CA ASP A 121 6.18 3.31 11.40
C ASP A 121 7.36 4.27 11.11
N PRO A 122 8.22 4.56 12.10
CA PRO A 122 9.37 5.46 11.92
C PRO A 122 10.31 5.05 10.79
N GLN A 123 10.45 3.74 10.51
CA GLN A 123 11.29 3.26 9.41
C GLN A 123 10.67 3.59 8.04
N HIS A 124 9.35 3.52 7.91
CA HIS A 124 8.66 3.92 6.69
C HIS A 124 8.73 5.44 6.48
N ILE A 125 8.60 6.21 7.55
CA ILE A 125 8.74 7.68 7.50
C ILE A 125 10.18 8.05 7.08
N ALA A 126 11.20 7.44 7.68
CA ALA A 126 12.59 7.66 7.30
C ALA A 126 12.88 7.26 5.83
N ALA A 127 12.28 6.16 5.36
CA ALA A 127 12.42 5.75 3.96
C ALA A 127 11.75 6.76 3.02
N LEU A 128 10.61 7.33 3.40
CA LEU A 128 9.93 8.38 2.64
C LEU A 128 10.78 9.67 2.58
N ASP A 129 11.38 10.07 3.69
CA ASP A 129 12.26 11.24 3.75
C ASP A 129 13.51 11.06 2.88
N ASN A 130 14.11 9.88 2.93
CA ASN A 130 15.22 9.52 2.04
C ASN A 130 14.82 9.58 0.56
N PHE A 131 13.63 9.10 0.21
CA PHE A 131 13.12 9.16 -1.15
C PHE A 131 12.82 10.61 -1.58
N LYS A 132 12.26 11.43 -0.70
CA LYS A 132 12.06 12.87 -0.90
C LYS A 132 13.41 13.57 -1.21
N ALA A 133 14.45 13.29 -0.40
CA ALA A 133 15.78 13.84 -0.62
C ALA A 133 16.36 13.44 -2.00
N PHE A 134 16.13 12.18 -2.44
CA PHE A 134 16.49 11.75 -3.79
C PHE A 134 15.75 12.56 -4.86
N LEU A 135 14.45 12.77 -4.69
CA LEU A 135 13.64 13.53 -5.67
C LEU A 135 14.09 14.99 -5.78
N VAL A 136 14.44 15.63 -4.66
CA VAL A 136 15.00 17.00 -4.64
C VAL A 136 16.36 17.02 -5.32
N LYS A 137 17.26 16.10 -4.94
CA LYS A 137 18.61 16.01 -5.49
C LYS A 137 18.64 15.88 -7.02
N HIS A 138 17.68 15.17 -7.59
CA HIS A 138 17.59 14.88 -9.02
C HIS A 138 16.62 15.81 -9.77
N GLY A 139 16.09 16.85 -9.12
CA GLY A 139 15.26 17.87 -9.75
C GLY A 139 13.83 17.43 -10.07
N PHE A 140 13.36 16.30 -9.53
CA PHE A 140 11.96 15.88 -9.61
C PHE A 140 11.05 16.69 -8.69
N LEU A 141 11.61 17.21 -7.58
CA LEU A 141 10.99 18.21 -6.73
C LEU A 141 11.80 19.49 -6.84
N SER A 142 11.13 20.62 -7.03
CA SER A 142 11.76 21.93 -7.19
C SER A 142 12.34 22.48 -5.89
N GLN A 143 11.84 22.02 -4.76
CA GLN A 143 12.28 22.45 -3.42
C GLN A 143 12.02 21.36 -2.38
N ASP A 144 12.78 21.41 -1.30
CA ASP A 144 12.58 20.56 -0.14
C ASP A 144 11.40 21.05 0.71
N PHE A 145 10.82 20.15 1.49
CA PHE A 145 9.76 20.45 2.45
C PHE A 145 9.92 19.61 3.71
N ASP A 146 9.37 20.08 4.82
CA ASP A 146 9.33 19.34 6.07
C ASP A 146 8.29 18.22 6.01
N LEU A 147 8.78 16.97 5.96
CA LEU A 147 7.92 15.79 5.92
C LEU A 147 7.09 15.65 7.20
N SER A 148 7.62 16.09 8.35
CA SER A 148 6.87 16.01 9.62
C SER A 148 5.66 16.96 9.63
N ALA A 149 5.78 18.12 9.02
CA ALA A 149 4.67 19.05 8.86
C ALA A 149 3.65 18.58 7.79
N TRP A 150 4.06 17.69 6.89
CA TRP A 150 3.17 17.12 5.87
C TRP A 150 2.35 15.93 6.40
N ILE A 151 2.85 15.23 7.44
CA ILE A 151 2.16 14.10 8.06
C ILE A 151 1.18 14.60 9.12
N ASP A 152 -0.09 14.23 8.98
CA ASP A 152 -1.11 14.45 10.00
C ASP A 152 -1.49 13.12 10.66
N ALA A 153 -1.06 12.94 11.90
CA ALA A 153 -1.33 11.75 12.71
C ALA A 153 -2.69 11.80 13.42
N SER A 154 -3.34 12.96 13.48
CA SER A 154 -4.46 13.24 14.40
C SER A 154 -5.64 12.28 14.28
N VAL A 155 -5.95 11.85 13.06
CA VAL A 155 -7.04 10.89 12.82
C VAL A 155 -6.62 9.47 13.15
N PHE A 156 -5.37 9.10 12.82
CA PHE A 156 -4.84 7.77 13.11
C PHE A 156 -4.72 7.54 14.62
N ASP A 157 -4.19 8.51 15.35
CA ASP A 157 -4.03 8.44 16.80
C ASP A 157 -5.37 8.29 17.53
N ARG A 158 -6.40 9.02 17.10
CA ARG A 158 -7.75 8.84 17.65
C ARG A 158 -8.29 7.44 17.43
N LEU A 159 -8.15 6.90 16.22
CA LEU A 159 -8.62 5.54 15.89
C LEU A 159 -7.90 4.46 16.71
N THR A 160 -6.62 4.64 16.97
CA THR A 160 -5.83 3.69 17.76
C THR A 160 -6.17 3.79 19.25
N HIS A 161 -6.39 4.99 19.79
CA HIS A 161 -6.83 5.19 21.17
C HIS A 161 -8.23 4.64 21.43
N GLU A 162 -9.18 4.86 20.53
CA GLU A 162 -10.55 4.35 20.64
C GLU A 162 -10.61 2.82 20.60
N ARG A 163 -9.68 2.16 19.90
CA ARG A 163 -9.58 0.69 19.85
C ARG A 163 -8.93 0.08 21.10
N VAL A 164 -8.14 0.85 21.84
CA VAL A 164 -7.48 0.40 23.08
C VAL A 164 -8.41 0.48 24.31
N VAL A 165 -9.54 1.22 24.23
CA VAL A 165 -10.55 1.26 25.29
C VAL A 165 -11.51 0.08 25.11
N PRO A 166 -11.45 -0.98 25.95
CA PRO A 166 -12.37 -2.11 25.86
C PRO A 166 -13.73 -1.69 26.40
N GLY A 167 -14.71 -1.64 25.57
CA GLY A 167 -16.07 -1.49 26.01
C GLY A 167 -16.97 -0.69 25.08
N VAL A 168 -17.36 -1.29 23.99
CA VAL A 168 -18.75 -1.29 23.49
C VAL A 168 -18.87 -2.40 22.44
N ASP A 169 -19.19 -3.59 22.88
CA ASP A 169 -19.86 -4.59 22.07
C ASP A 169 -21.24 -4.03 21.67
N GLN A 170 -21.36 -3.46 20.48
CA GLN A 170 -22.66 -3.38 19.83
C GLN A 170 -22.59 -4.20 18.54
N PRO A 171 -23.36 -5.30 18.46
CA PRO A 171 -23.46 -6.06 17.22
C PRO A 171 -24.10 -5.18 16.16
N ILE A 172 -23.40 -5.05 15.03
CA ILE A 172 -23.95 -4.44 13.82
C ILE A 172 -25.24 -5.20 13.48
N GLY A 173 -26.35 -4.50 13.59
CA GLY A 173 -27.68 -5.06 13.35
C GLY A 173 -27.76 -5.73 11.99
N LYS A 174 -28.13 -6.99 12.00
CA LYS A 174 -28.57 -7.72 10.81
C LYS A 174 -29.80 -7.02 10.25
N SER A 175 -29.66 -6.33 9.15
CA SER A 175 -30.81 -5.93 8.33
C SER A 175 -31.39 -7.20 7.71
N SER A 176 -32.55 -7.62 8.21
CA SER A 176 -33.35 -8.68 7.62
C SER A 176 -33.84 -8.23 6.24
N PRO A 177 -33.80 -9.09 5.23
CA PRO A 177 -34.45 -8.80 3.97
C PRO A 177 -35.97 -8.84 4.15
N THR A 178 -36.65 -7.80 3.70
CA THR A 178 -38.11 -7.75 3.58
C THR A 178 -38.54 -8.73 2.49
N PRO A 179 -39.49 -9.64 2.73
CA PRO A 179 -40.04 -10.47 1.67
C PRO A 179 -40.98 -9.68 0.76
N ALA A 180 -40.91 -9.99 -0.55
CA ALA A 180 -41.77 -9.47 -1.59
C ALA A 180 -43.17 -10.04 -1.50
#